data_c46068afc34bcdac7c0eb961e8d12cb6
#
_entry.id   c46068afc34bcdac7c0eb961e8d12cb6
#
_cell.length_a   1.000
_cell.length_b   1.000
_cell.length_c   1.000
_cell.angle_alpha   90.00
_cell.angle_beta   90.00
_cell.angle_gamma   90.00
#
_symmetry.space_group_name_H-M   'P 1'
#
loop_
_entity.id
_entity.type
_entity.pdbx_description
1 polymer ?
#
loop_
_entity_poly.entity_id
_entity_poly.type
_entity_poly.pdbx_seq_one_letter_code
_entity_poly.pdbx_strand_id
1 'polypeptide(L)'
;VSAFSDLVGNLSLGLSVALSLKNVGLCFLGCLIGTLVGVLPGVGPIATITMLLPITFGLDPIGALIMLAGIYYGAQYGGSTTAILVNIPGEATSVVTTLDGHQMAKQGRAGVALGIAAMGSFFAGCVATIVIAALAAPLTAMALLFGPADYFALMVLGLMFAVVLARGSVPKAIGVILVGILLSTVGTDLESGEERLTFGWTEISDGLDVAVIAMGMFGFAEILRNLETTQTRDVVHGAIGNLLPNRSDLKQAAAPVARGTLIGSVLGLLPGNGAVLGPFASYTVEKKLAKDPSRFGRGAIEGVAGPESANNAGAQTAFIPLLTLGIPPNAVMALMVGAMTIHGIVPGPQIMTKQPQLFWGMIASMWIGNLMLLIINLPLIGLWVRLLKVPYRLMFPSIVLLCCIGIYSVNNSPVEVVMTAGFGLFGYALAKFGFEPAPLLLGFVLGRLMEEKLRQALVISRGSFMTFVDRPLSAGLLVLSLILVVVAILPSIRQSREQVFKEAD
;
A
#
# COMPACT_ATOMS: atom_id res chain seq x y z
N VAL A 1 -18.35 -20.46 -21.99
CA VAL A 1 -19.20 -21.01 -20.90
C VAL A 1 -18.33 -21.61 -19.80
N SER A 2 -17.22 -22.31 -20.08
CA SER A 2 -16.33 -22.87 -19.05
C SER A 2 -15.69 -21.81 -18.14
N ALA A 3 -15.10 -20.76 -18.71
CA ALA A 3 -14.40 -19.73 -17.92
C ALA A 3 -15.31 -18.97 -16.93
N PHE A 4 -16.56 -18.73 -17.29
CA PHE A 4 -17.53 -18.10 -16.37
C PHE A 4 -17.97 -19.07 -15.27
N SER A 5 -18.19 -20.35 -15.62
CA SER A 5 -18.52 -21.40 -14.65
C SER A 5 -17.38 -21.60 -13.64
N ASP A 6 -16.13 -21.60 -14.13
CA ASP A 6 -14.94 -21.71 -13.29
C ASP A 6 -14.78 -20.52 -12.34
N LEU A 7 -15.03 -19.30 -12.84
CA LEU A 7 -15.02 -18.09 -12.00
C LEU A 7 -16.08 -18.15 -10.90
N VAL A 8 -17.31 -18.56 -11.23
CA VAL A 8 -18.40 -18.70 -10.24
C VAL A 8 -18.05 -19.77 -9.19
N GLY A 9 -17.52 -20.93 -9.64
CA GLY A 9 -17.05 -21.97 -8.72
C GLY A 9 -15.95 -21.49 -7.77
N ASN A 10 -14.97 -20.78 -8.30
CA ASN A 10 -13.87 -20.24 -7.54
C ASN A 10 -14.33 -19.15 -6.54
N LEU A 11 -15.23 -18.26 -6.95
CA LEU A 11 -15.82 -17.28 -6.06
C LEU A 11 -16.68 -17.92 -4.96
N SER A 12 -17.42 -18.98 -5.28
CA SER A 12 -18.16 -19.76 -4.28
C SER A 12 -17.22 -20.39 -3.26
N LEU A 13 -16.10 -20.99 -3.71
CA LEU A 13 -15.03 -21.46 -2.82
C LEU A 13 -14.49 -20.33 -1.94
N GLY A 14 -14.16 -19.19 -2.54
CA GLY A 14 -13.66 -18.03 -1.81
C GLY A 14 -14.63 -17.53 -0.74
N LEU A 15 -15.90 -17.41 -1.08
CA LEU A 15 -16.96 -17.00 -0.15
C LEU A 15 -17.15 -18.01 1.00
N SER A 16 -17.10 -19.30 0.73
CA SER A 16 -17.21 -20.32 1.79
C SER A 16 -16.07 -20.23 2.80
N VAL A 17 -14.86 -19.90 2.35
CA VAL A 17 -13.68 -19.66 3.20
C VAL A 17 -13.79 -18.36 3.95
N ALA A 18 -14.09 -17.26 3.26
CA ALA A 18 -14.15 -15.92 3.84
C ALA A 18 -15.28 -15.75 4.85
N LEU A 19 -16.42 -16.42 4.64
CA LEU A 19 -17.60 -16.39 5.53
C LEU A 19 -17.47 -17.31 6.74
N SER A 20 -16.39 -18.08 6.90
CA SER A 20 -16.16 -18.82 8.14
C SER A 20 -16.11 -17.87 9.33
N LEU A 21 -16.68 -18.25 10.47
CA LEU A 21 -16.78 -17.40 11.66
C LEU A 21 -15.40 -16.84 12.08
N LYS A 22 -14.36 -17.67 11.96
CA LYS A 22 -12.97 -17.29 12.26
C LYS A 22 -12.50 -16.18 11.31
N ASN A 23 -12.64 -16.35 10.00
CA ASN A 23 -12.16 -15.40 9.00
C ASN A 23 -12.96 -14.09 9.00
N VAL A 24 -14.27 -14.16 9.24
CA VAL A 24 -15.12 -12.97 9.47
C VAL A 24 -14.64 -12.21 10.70
N GLY A 25 -14.35 -12.91 11.81
CA GLY A 25 -13.80 -12.31 13.03
C GLY A 25 -12.43 -11.65 12.82
N LEU A 26 -11.53 -12.32 12.10
CA LEU A 26 -10.20 -11.77 11.78
C LEU A 26 -10.28 -10.59 10.81
N CYS A 27 -11.17 -10.66 9.82
CA CYS A 27 -11.46 -9.54 8.91
C CYS A 27 -11.99 -8.33 9.69
N PHE A 28 -12.95 -8.54 10.58
CA PHE A 28 -13.49 -7.48 11.44
C PHE A 28 -12.41 -6.86 12.32
N LEU A 29 -11.58 -7.69 12.97
CA LEU A 29 -10.50 -7.23 13.82
C LEU A 29 -9.47 -6.41 13.01
N GLY A 30 -9.10 -6.90 11.82
CA GLY A 30 -8.22 -6.18 10.91
C GLY A 30 -8.79 -4.82 10.50
N CYS A 31 -10.05 -4.78 10.06
CA CYS A 31 -10.73 -3.54 9.68
C CYS A 31 -10.84 -2.55 10.85
N LEU A 32 -11.13 -3.03 12.05
CA LEU A 32 -11.24 -2.21 13.24
C LEU A 32 -9.89 -1.60 13.64
N ILE A 33 -8.85 -2.44 13.72
CA ILE A 33 -7.49 -1.98 14.05
C ILE A 33 -6.98 -1.04 12.97
N GLY A 34 -7.18 -1.38 11.69
CA GLY A 34 -6.81 -0.53 10.58
C GLY A 34 -7.46 0.85 10.65
N THR A 35 -8.79 0.90 10.86
CA THR A 35 -9.51 2.17 11.03
C THR A 35 -8.98 2.97 12.23
N LEU A 36 -8.78 2.29 13.37
CA LEU A 36 -8.26 2.92 14.58
C LEU A 36 -6.91 3.59 14.30
N VAL A 37 -6.01 2.89 13.64
CA VAL A 37 -4.67 3.40 13.32
C VAL A 37 -4.72 4.46 12.23
N GLY A 38 -5.55 4.31 11.21
CA GLY A 38 -5.74 5.32 10.17
C GLY A 38 -6.28 6.63 10.70
N VAL A 39 -7.13 6.58 11.74
CA VAL A 39 -7.60 7.77 12.46
C VAL A 39 -6.50 8.40 13.31
N LEU A 40 -5.47 7.64 13.69
CA LEU A 40 -4.36 8.15 14.49
C LEU A 40 -3.23 8.67 13.58
N PRO A 41 -3.06 10.00 13.40
CA PRO A 41 -2.04 10.52 12.50
C PRO A 41 -0.65 10.07 12.95
N GLY A 42 0.16 9.62 11.98
CA GLY A 42 1.56 9.29 12.20
C GLY A 42 1.87 7.85 12.56
N VAL A 43 0.90 6.91 12.50
CA VAL A 43 1.18 5.47 12.65
C VAL A 43 1.15 4.76 11.30
N GLY A 44 0.17 5.04 10.47
CA GLY A 44 0.02 4.49 9.13
C GLY A 44 -0.13 2.95 9.04
N PRO A 45 -0.54 2.43 7.87
CA PRO A 45 -0.77 1.00 7.69
C PRO A 45 0.52 0.18 7.73
N ILE A 46 1.65 0.73 7.26
CA ILE A 46 2.94 0.02 7.22
C ILE A 46 3.39 -0.34 8.63
N ALA A 47 3.48 0.66 9.52
CA ALA A 47 3.88 0.43 10.91
C ALA A 47 2.94 -0.54 11.63
N THR A 48 1.63 -0.42 11.38
CA THR A 48 0.63 -1.29 12.00
C THR A 48 0.73 -2.74 11.55
N ILE A 49 0.87 -2.97 10.24
CA ILE A 49 1.03 -4.32 9.70
C ILE A 49 2.30 -4.93 10.27
N THR A 50 3.41 -4.20 10.29
CA THR A 50 4.69 -4.70 10.81
C THR A 50 4.58 -5.03 12.31
N MET A 51 3.93 -4.17 13.09
CA MET A 51 3.71 -4.40 14.53
C MET A 51 2.86 -5.65 14.81
N LEU A 52 1.90 -5.94 13.95
CA LEU A 52 0.98 -7.07 14.13
C LEU A 52 1.44 -8.33 13.37
N LEU A 53 2.45 -8.22 12.53
CA LEU A 53 3.00 -9.35 11.77
C LEU A 53 3.35 -10.55 12.67
N PRO A 54 4.01 -10.37 13.83
CA PRO A 54 4.30 -11.48 14.74
C PRO A 54 3.07 -12.19 15.27
N ILE A 55 1.99 -11.47 15.51
CA ILE A 55 0.73 -12.07 15.98
C ILE A 55 0.16 -13.02 14.93
N THR A 56 0.46 -12.77 13.65
CA THR A 56 -0.01 -13.64 12.55
C THR A 56 0.63 -15.03 12.57
N PHE A 57 1.78 -15.23 13.20
CA PHE A 57 2.40 -16.56 13.33
C PHE A 57 1.51 -17.61 14.02
N GLY A 58 0.71 -17.15 14.99
CA GLY A 58 -0.25 -18.01 15.69
C GLY A 58 -1.54 -18.28 14.93
N LEU A 59 -1.72 -17.67 13.75
CA LEU A 59 -2.92 -17.79 12.93
C LEU A 59 -2.66 -18.74 11.76
N ASP A 60 -3.74 -19.29 11.20
CA ASP A 60 -3.63 -19.93 9.90
C ASP A 60 -3.32 -18.91 8.80
N PRO A 61 -2.63 -19.29 7.72
CA PRO A 61 -2.18 -18.37 6.68
C PRO A 61 -3.31 -17.54 6.06
N ILE A 62 -4.49 -18.13 5.84
CA ILE A 62 -5.64 -17.44 5.24
C ILE A 62 -6.15 -16.34 6.17
N GLY A 63 -6.39 -16.70 7.43
CA GLY A 63 -6.87 -15.76 8.44
C GLY A 63 -5.89 -14.63 8.70
N ALA A 64 -4.58 -14.92 8.72
CA ALA A 64 -3.52 -13.94 8.86
C ALA A 64 -3.57 -12.90 7.73
N LEU A 65 -3.60 -13.34 6.48
CA LEU A 65 -3.63 -12.45 5.33
C LEU A 65 -4.94 -11.65 5.22
N ILE A 66 -6.08 -12.25 5.56
CA ILE A 66 -7.36 -11.55 5.64
C ILE A 66 -7.31 -10.44 6.68
N MET A 67 -6.75 -10.69 7.86
CA MET A 67 -6.60 -9.70 8.91
C MET A 67 -5.68 -8.55 8.47
N LEU A 68 -4.51 -8.86 7.91
CA LEU A 68 -3.57 -7.84 7.43
C LEU A 68 -4.15 -7.01 6.28
N ALA A 69 -4.89 -7.63 5.36
CA ALA A 69 -5.60 -6.92 4.31
C ALA A 69 -6.67 -5.98 4.91
N GLY A 70 -7.42 -6.45 5.91
CA GLY A 70 -8.39 -5.63 6.66
C GLY A 70 -7.74 -4.41 7.32
N ILE A 71 -6.54 -4.56 7.87
CA ILE A 71 -5.75 -3.44 8.44
C ILE A 71 -5.44 -2.41 7.35
N TYR A 72 -5.01 -2.86 6.18
CA TYR A 72 -4.69 -1.97 5.07
C TYR A 72 -5.92 -1.16 4.61
N TYR A 73 -7.04 -1.82 4.35
CA TYR A 73 -8.29 -1.12 3.96
C TYR A 73 -8.80 -0.22 5.06
N GLY A 74 -8.75 -0.69 6.31
CA GLY A 74 -9.18 0.09 7.47
C GLY A 74 -8.40 1.39 7.63
N ALA A 75 -7.09 1.34 7.41
CA ALA A 75 -6.23 2.52 7.48
C ALA A 75 -6.60 3.56 6.41
N GLN A 76 -7.02 3.14 5.20
CA GLN A 76 -7.50 4.04 4.16
C GLN A 76 -8.72 4.83 4.63
N TYR A 77 -9.73 4.14 5.16
CA TYR A 77 -10.95 4.80 5.68
C TYR A 77 -10.68 5.70 6.89
N GLY A 78 -9.85 5.23 7.82
CA GLY A 78 -9.46 6.01 8.99
C GLY A 78 -8.69 7.28 8.62
N GLY A 79 -7.79 7.17 7.64
CA GLY A 79 -6.99 8.28 7.12
C GLY A 79 -7.85 9.38 6.51
N SER A 80 -8.89 9.01 5.77
CA SER A 80 -9.87 9.95 5.21
C SER A 80 -10.64 10.70 6.29
N THR A 81 -11.00 10.01 7.38
CA THR A 81 -11.68 10.63 8.53
C THR A 81 -10.80 11.73 9.15
N THR A 82 -9.52 11.47 9.32
CA THR A 82 -8.55 12.42 9.88
C THR A 82 -8.32 13.58 8.93
N ALA A 83 -8.15 13.30 7.64
CA ALA A 83 -7.98 14.32 6.60
C ALA A 83 -9.15 15.32 6.60
N ILE A 84 -10.37 14.84 6.69
CA ILE A 84 -11.58 15.67 6.69
C ILE A 84 -11.72 16.48 7.98
N LEU A 85 -11.54 15.85 9.15
CA LEU A 85 -11.87 16.46 10.44
C LEU A 85 -10.75 17.31 11.04
N VAL A 86 -9.49 17.03 10.73
CA VAL A 86 -8.31 17.64 11.40
C VAL A 86 -7.37 18.32 10.42
N ASN A 87 -7.59 18.19 9.11
CA ASN A 87 -6.69 18.65 8.05
C ASN A 87 -5.28 18.01 8.11
N ILE A 88 -5.19 16.83 8.69
CA ILE A 88 -3.96 16.05 8.75
C ILE A 88 -4.23 14.73 8.05
N PRO A 89 -3.53 14.40 6.98
CA PRO A 89 -3.73 13.12 6.31
C PRO A 89 -3.31 11.99 7.25
N GLY A 90 -4.16 10.97 7.42
CA GLY A 90 -3.81 9.76 8.17
C GLY A 90 -2.76 8.92 7.45
N GLU A 91 -2.72 9.05 6.13
CA GLU A 91 -1.76 8.39 5.25
C GLU A 91 -1.53 9.21 3.95
N ALA A 92 -0.53 8.82 3.15
CA ALA A 92 -0.13 9.56 1.95
C ALA A 92 -1.23 9.67 0.88
N THR A 93 -2.13 8.70 0.80
CA THR A 93 -3.22 8.66 -0.18
C THR A 93 -4.36 9.61 0.17
N SER A 94 -4.55 9.93 1.46
CA SER A 94 -5.61 10.83 1.94
C SER A 94 -5.22 12.32 1.94
N VAL A 95 -4.00 12.66 1.53
CA VAL A 95 -3.53 14.05 1.43
C VAL A 95 -4.47 14.90 0.57
N VAL A 96 -4.89 14.38 -0.58
CA VAL A 96 -5.76 15.13 -1.51
C VAL A 96 -7.13 15.40 -0.90
N THR A 97 -7.62 14.51 -0.07
CA THR A 97 -8.92 14.66 0.62
C THR A 97 -8.93 15.83 1.60
N THR A 98 -7.76 16.27 2.11
CA THR A 98 -7.67 17.45 2.96
C THR A 98 -8.10 18.72 2.23
N LEU A 99 -7.83 18.82 0.92
CA LEU A 99 -8.05 20.05 0.14
C LEU A 99 -9.52 20.50 0.14
N ASP A 100 -10.43 19.59 -0.11
CA ASP A 100 -11.87 19.89 -0.18
C ASP A 100 -12.65 19.33 1.01
N GLY A 101 -12.27 18.15 1.50
CA GLY A 101 -12.97 17.50 2.62
C GLY A 101 -12.92 18.33 3.90
N HIS A 102 -11.77 18.89 4.24
CA HIS A 102 -11.64 19.76 5.40
C HIS A 102 -12.37 21.10 5.21
N GLN A 103 -12.41 21.66 4.01
CA GLN A 103 -13.19 22.85 3.72
C GLN A 103 -14.70 22.60 3.86
N MET A 104 -15.18 21.42 3.41
CA MET A 104 -16.56 21.02 3.66
C MET A 104 -16.84 20.91 5.16
N ALA A 105 -15.91 20.36 5.94
CA ALA A 105 -16.06 20.25 7.39
C ALA A 105 -16.13 21.64 8.06
N LYS A 106 -15.30 22.59 7.68
CA LYS A 106 -15.36 23.98 8.15
C LYS A 106 -16.68 24.68 7.82
N GLN A 107 -17.31 24.29 6.70
CA GLN A 107 -18.62 24.81 6.28
C GLN A 107 -19.80 24.09 6.97
N GLY A 108 -19.56 23.27 7.99
CA GLY A 108 -20.59 22.50 8.70
C GLY A 108 -21.10 21.26 7.93
N ARG A 109 -20.42 20.86 6.85
CA ARG A 109 -20.76 19.72 5.99
C ARG A 109 -19.86 18.50 6.24
N ALA A 110 -19.27 18.39 7.44
CA ALA A 110 -18.38 17.28 7.80
C ALA A 110 -19.03 15.92 7.60
N GLY A 111 -20.29 15.76 8.04
CA GLY A 111 -21.01 14.51 7.88
C GLY A 111 -21.23 14.12 6.43
N VAL A 112 -21.53 15.07 5.56
CA VAL A 112 -21.68 14.83 4.10
C VAL A 112 -20.34 14.39 3.49
N ALA A 113 -19.22 15.07 3.84
CA ALA A 113 -17.90 14.70 3.34
C ALA A 113 -17.52 13.27 3.75
N LEU A 114 -17.70 12.93 5.02
CA LEU A 114 -17.46 11.58 5.56
C LEU A 114 -18.36 10.52 4.92
N GLY A 115 -19.66 10.84 4.73
CA GLY A 115 -20.60 9.95 4.08
C GLY A 115 -20.25 9.66 2.63
N ILE A 116 -19.90 10.70 1.86
CA ILE A 116 -19.47 10.55 0.46
C ILE A 116 -18.15 9.78 0.38
N ALA A 117 -17.17 10.09 1.24
CA ALA A 117 -15.91 9.35 1.29
C ALA A 117 -16.17 7.86 1.55
N ALA A 118 -16.93 7.52 2.59
CA ALA A 118 -17.20 6.12 2.94
C ALA A 118 -18.00 5.38 1.85
N MET A 119 -19.04 5.99 1.30
CA MET A 119 -19.87 5.36 0.25
C MET A 119 -19.11 5.21 -1.07
N GLY A 120 -18.32 6.23 -1.45
CA GLY A 120 -17.47 6.19 -2.64
C GLY A 120 -16.39 5.12 -2.52
N SER A 121 -15.74 5.04 -1.37
CA SER A 121 -14.74 4.02 -1.04
C SER A 121 -15.33 2.61 -1.05
N PHE A 122 -16.52 2.42 -0.48
CA PHE A 122 -17.24 1.14 -0.52
C PHE A 122 -17.56 0.69 -1.95
N PHE A 123 -18.13 1.60 -2.76
CA PHE A 123 -18.40 1.31 -4.17
C PHE A 123 -17.12 0.94 -4.92
N ALA A 124 -16.09 1.77 -4.76
CA ALA A 124 -14.81 1.58 -5.42
C ALA A 124 -14.13 0.27 -5.02
N GLY A 125 -14.16 -0.07 -3.75
CA GLY A 125 -13.63 -1.32 -3.23
C GLY A 125 -14.38 -2.54 -3.78
N CYS A 126 -15.71 -2.50 -3.82
CA CYS A 126 -16.51 -3.59 -4.38
C CYS A 126 -16.23 -3.79 -5.88
N VAL A 127 -16.15 -2.72 -6.66
CA VAL A 127 -15.83 -2.78 -8.09
C VAL A 127 -14.41 -3.26 -8.32
N ALA A 128 -13.43 -2.74 -7.55
CA ALA A 128 -12.04 -3.19 -7.63
C ALA A 128 -11.91 -4.69 -7.34
N THR A 129 -12.64 -5.21 -6.37
CA THR A 129 -12.67 -6.66 -6.08
C THR A 129 -13.20 -7.48 -7.26
N ILE A 130 -14.23 -6.97 -7.98
CA ILE A 130 -14.70 -7.60 -9.23
C ILE A 130 -13.59 -7.58 -10.29
N VAL A 131 -12.89 -6.45 -10.43
CA VAL A 131 -11.76 -6.33 -11.37
C VAL A 131 -10.66 -7.33 -11.03
N ILE A 132 -10.30 -7.50 -9.74
CA ILE A 132 -9.34 -8.48 -9.29
C ILE A 132 -9.80 -9.90 -9.69
N ALA A 133 -11.02 -10.26 -9.35
CA ALA A 133 -11.56 -11.59 -9.64
C ALA A 133 -11.60 -11.89 -11.14
N ALA A 134 -11.97 -10.91 -11.97
CA ALA A 134 -12.04 -11.07 -13.42
C ALA A 134 -10.66 -11.18 -14.08
N LEU A 135 -9.68 -10.42 -13.59
CA LEU A 135 -8.32 -10.39 -14.15
C LEU A 135 -7.40 -11.48 -13.58
N ALA A 136 -7.75 -12.08 -12.44
CA ALA A 136 -6.90 -13.05 -11.75
C ALA A 136 -6.48 -14.23 -12.65
N ALA A 137 -7.43 -14.92 -13.27
CA ALA A 137 -7.13 -16.07 -14.12
C ALA A 137 -6.33 -15.70 -15.38
N PRO A 138 -6.72 -14.70 -16.20
CA PRO A 138 -5.94 -14.34 -17.38
C PRO A 138 -4.54 -13.84 -17.05
N LEU A 139 -4.37 -13.04 -15.99
CA LEU A 139 -3.05 -12.56 -15.60
C LEU A 139 -2.17 -13.68 -15.03
N THR A 140 -2.74 -14.61 -14.26
CA THR A 140 -2.01 -15.80 -13.79
C THR A 140 -1.57 -16.66 -14.96
N ALA A 141 -2.44 -16.88 -15.96
CA ALA A 141 -2.09 -17.64 -17.17
C ALA A 141 -0.95 -16.96 -17.95
N MET A 142 -0.97 -15.63 -18.07
CA MET A 142 0.13 -14.88 -18.67
C MET A 142 1.42 -15.00 -17.84
N ALA A 143 1.33 -14.88 -16.52
CA ALA A 143 2.49 -14.97 -15.62
C ALA A 143 3.19 -16.32 -15.68
N LEU A 144 2.46 -17.41 -15.92
CA LEU A 144 3.03 -18.75 -16.09
C LEU A 144 3.85 -18.91 -17.39
N LEU A 145 3.70 -17.99 -18.36
CA LEU A 145 4.53 -17.97 -19.57
C LEU A 145 5.88 -17.25 -19.35
N PHE A 146 6.03 -16.54 -18.24
CA PHE A 146 7.23 -15.78 -17.94
C PHE A 146 8.37 -16.71 -17.54
N GLY A 147 9.51 -16.56 -18.18
CA GLY A 147 10.75 -17.17 -17.75
C GLY A 147 11.52 -16.26 -16.78
N PRO A 148 12.65 -16.74 -16.23
CA PRO A 148 13.46 -15.96 -15.28
C PRO A 148 13.91 -14.60 -15.81
N ALA A 149 14.29 -14.51 -17.09
CA ALA A 149 14.68 -13.25 -17.74
C ALA A 149 13.51 -12.24 -17.79
N ASP A 150 12.28 -12.74 -18.04
CA ASP A 150 11.09 -11.89 -18.10
C ASP A 150 10.72 -11.35 -16.71
N TYR A 151 10.83 -12.20 -15.67
CA TYR A 151 10.63 -11.78 -14.26
C TYR A 151 11.67 -10.75 -13.83
N PHE A 152 12.96 -10.95 -14.18
CA PHE A 152 14.01 -9.96 -13.92
C PHE A 152 13.66 -8.63 -14.57
N ALA A 153 13.34 -8.62 -15.86
CA ALA A 153 12.97 -7.41 -16.59
C ALA A 153 11.73 -6.71 -16.00
N LEU A 154 10.74 -7.49 -15.54
CA LEU A 154 9.53 -6.97 -14.89
C LEU A 154 9.84 -6.32 -13.54
N MET A 155 10.75 -6.88 -12.75
CA MET A 155 11.20 -6.27 -11.49
C MET A 155 11.99 -4.99 -11.72
N VAL A 156 12.85 -4.95 -12.74
CA VAL A 156 13.53 -3.72 -13.17
C VAL A 156 12.50 -2.65 -13.55
N LEU A 157 11.49 -3.02 -14.33
CA LEU A 157 10.40 -2.11 -14.69
C LEU A 157 9.66 -1.60 -13.44
N GLY A 158 9.37 -2.48 -12.48
CA GLY A 158 8.74 -2.13 -11.20
C GLY A 158 9.56 -1.11 -10.42
N LEU A 159 10.88 -1.30 -10.32
CA LEU A 159 11.77 -0.34 -9.66
C LEU A 159 11.85 0.99 -10.43
N MET A 160 11.81 0.96 -11.77
CA MET A 160 11.79 2.20 -12.57
C MET A 160 10.47 2.96 -12.40
N PHE A 161 9.35 2.29 -12.30
CA PHE A 161 8.09 2.93 -11.87
C PHE A 161 8.23 3.56 -10.48
N ALA A 162 8.85 2.87 -9.51
CA ALA A 162 9.10 3.43 -8.19
C ALA A 162 9.96 4.70 -8.25
N VAL A 163 10.96 4.76 -9.13
CA VAL A 163 11.77 5.97 -9.37
C VAL A 163 10.93 7.12 -9.93
N VAL A 164 10.10 6.82 -10.95
CA VAL A 164 9.28 7.83 -11.63
C VAL A 164 8.22 8.40 -10.70
N LEU A 165 7.63 7.55 -9.85
CA LEU A 165 6.52 7.89 -8.96
C LEU A 165 6.98 8.38 -7.58
N ALA A 166 8.28 8.26 -7.23
CA ALA A 166 8.81 8.74 -5.97
C ALA A 166 8.74 10.27 -5.86
N ARG A 167 8.47 10.76 -4.65
CA ARG A 167 8.61 12.19 -4.33
C ARG A 167 10.08 12.59 -4.36
N GLY A 168 10.37 13.80 -4.80
CA GLY A 168 11.73 14.32 -4.86
C GLY A 168 12.47 14.07 -6.17
N SER A 169 13.80 14.05 -6.15
CA SER A 169 14.62 13.94 -7.35
C SER A 169 14.87 12.48 -7.76
N VAL A 170 14.91 12.24 -9.08
CA VAL A 170 15.21 10.92 -9.66
C VAL A 170 16.52 10.30 -9.13
N PRO A 171 17.65 11.05 -9.03
CA PRO A 171 18.89 10.49 -8.47
C PRO A 171 18.74 10.03 -7.01
N LYS A 172 17.94 10.75 -6.20
CA LYS A 172 17.69 10.34 -4.81
C LYS A 172 16.90 9.03 -4.76
N ALA A 173 15.85 8.89 -5.57
CA ALA A 173 15.06 7.66 -5.65
C ALA A 173 15.91 6.46 -6.10
N ILE A 174 16.75 6.64 -7.14
CA ILE A 174 17.70 5.59 -7.58
C ILE A 174 18.66 5.25 -6.46
N GLY A 175 19.25 6.25 -5.79
CA GLY A 175 20.20 6.04 -4.69
C GLY A 175 19.62 5.18 -3.56
N VAL A 176 18.40 5.48 -3.10
CA VAL A 176 17.77 4.70 -2.02
C VAL A 176 17.33 3.30 -2.48
N ILE A 177 16.93 3.12 -3.74
CA ILE A 177 16.67 1.79 -4.31
C ILE A 177 17.95 0.94 -4.31
N LEU A 178 19.08 1.51 -4.75
CA LEU A 178 20.37 0.81 -4.76
C LEU A 178 20.81 0.44 -3.34
N VAL A 179 20.58 1.31 -2.35
CA VAL A 179 20.83 0.99 -0.94
C VAL A 179 19.92 -0.16 -0.50
N GLY A 180 18.63 -0.17 -0.88
CA GLY A 180 17.72 -1.27 -0.59
C GLY A 180 18.19 -2.59 -1.20
N ILE A 181 18.59 -2.58 -2.48
CA ILE A 181 19.15 -3.77 -3.15
C ILE A 181 20.43 -4.24 -2.44
N LEU A 182 21.32 -3.33 -2.05
CA LEU A 182 22.54 -3.68 -1.30
C LEU A 182 22.21 -4.32 0.04
N LEU A 183 21.25 -3.77 0.79
CA LEU A 183 20.79 -4.35 2.05
C LEU A 183 20.18 -5.74 1.86
N SER A 184 19.53 -6.01 0.72
CA SER A 184 18.96 -7.33 0.40
C SER A 184 20.00 -8.41 0.18
N THR A 185 21.26 -8.04 -0.07
CA THR A 185 22.37 -8.98 -0.27
C THR A 185 23.07 -9.37 1.04
N VAL A 186 22.69 -8.76 2.18
CA VAL A 186 23.23 -9.12 3.50
C VAL A 186 22.78 -10.52 3.88
N GLY A 187 23.69 -11.32 4.43
CA GLY A 187 23.44 -12.68 4.89
C GLY A 187 24.11 -13.75 4.04
N THR A 188 23.74 -14.99 4.26
CA THR A 188 24.30 -16.14 3.53
C THR A 188 23.68 -16.25 2.14
N ASP A 189 24.51 -16.32 1.14
CA ASP A 189 24.09 -16.60 -0.25
C ASP A 189 23.60 -18.05 -0.36
N LEU A 190 22.33 -18.23 -0.75
CA LEU A 190 21.70 -19.54 -0.83
C LEU A 190 22.33 -20.49 -1.86
N GLU A 191 23.03 -19.96 -2.87
CA GLU A 191 23.64 -20.78 -3.95
C GLU A 191 25.09 -21.14 -3.64
N SER A 192 25.89 -20.18 -3.11
CA SER A 192 27.30 -20.39 -2.81
C SER A 192 27.59 -20.80 -1.36
N GLY A 193 26.65 -20.52 -0.43
CA GLY A 193 26.87 -20.68 1.00
C GLY A 193 27.81 -19.66 1.64
N GLU A 194 28.26 -18.66 0.86
CA GLU A 194 29.18 -17.61 1.33
C GLU A 194 28.41 -16.52 2.10
N GLU A 195 28.95 -16.10 3.22
CA GLU A 195 28.41 -14.96 3.97
C GLU A 195 28.77 -13.63 3.31
N ARG A 196 27.77 -12.77 3.12
CA ARG A 196 27.90 -11.45 2.49
C ARG A 196 27.52 -10.35 3.46
N LEU A 197 28.41 -9.38 3.68
CA LEU A 197 28.19 -8.19 4.51
C LEU A 197 27.72 -8.48 5.95
N THR A 198 27.99 -9.66 6.46
CA THR A 198 27.65 -10.05 7.84
C THR A 198 28.67 -9.55 8.87
N PHE A 199 29.89 -9.25 8.42
CA PHE A 199 31.00 -8.80 9.28
C PHE A 199 31.26 -9.74 10.47
N GLY A 200 30.88 -11.02 10.34
CA GLY A 200 31.01 -12.05 11.38
C GLY A 200 29.92 -12.01 12.45
N TRP A 201 28.84 -11.27 12.22
CA TRP A 201 27.69 -11.28 13.12
C TRP A 201 26.73 -12.40 12.74
N THR A 202 26.59 -13.38 13.61
CA THR A 202 25.72 -14.55 13.40
C THR A 202 24.25 -14.19 13.34
N GLU A 203 23.85 -13.11 14.00
CA GLU A 203 22.46 -12.63 14.06
C GLU A 203 21.94 -12.12 12.72
N ILE A 204 22.83 -11.77 11.79
CA ILE A 204 22.45 -11.33 10.44
C ILE A 204 22.90 -12.31 9.35
N SER A 205 23.36 -13.52 9.71
CA SER A 205 23.74 -14.56 8.74
C SER A 205 22.55 -15.03 7.89
N ASP A 206 21.34 -15.04 8.43
CA ASP A 206 20.11 -15.34 7.69
C ASP A 206 19.57 -14.17 6.87
N GLY A 207 20.28 -13.02 6.92
CA GLY A 207 19.89 -11.78 6.27
C GLY A 207 19.15 -10.83 7.20
N LEU A 208 18.73 -9.70 6.61
CA LEU A 208 17.92 -8.71 7.33
C LEU A 208 16.44 -9.05 7.14
N ASP A 209 15.66 -8.99 8.22
CA ASP A 209 14.22 -9.19 8.14
C ASP A 209 13.53 -7.91 7.58
N VAL A 210 12.57 -8.11 6.69
CA VAL A 210 11.79 -7.01 6.10
C VAL A 210 11.02 -6.23 7.15
N ALA A 211 10.57 -6.91 8.22
CA ALA A 211 9.85 -6.27 9.31
C ALA A 211 10.75 -5.32 10.11
N VAL A 212 12.02 -5.68 10.34
CA VAL A 212 13.01 -4.82 11.02
C VAL A 212 13.23 -3.51 10.26
N ILE A 213 13.47 -3.61 8.96
CA ILE A 213 13.68 -2.43 8.10
C ILE A 213 12.41 -1.58 8.00
N ALA A 214 11.27 -2.22 7.75
CA ALA A 214 10.01 -1.51 7.57
C ALA A 214 9.55 -0.82 8.87
N MET A 215 9.63 -1.52 10.01
CA MET A 215 9.28 -0.94 11.31
C MET A 215 10.20 0.22 11.67
N GLY A 216 11.50 0.08 11.45
CA GLY A 216 12.44 1.17 11.67
C GLY A 216 12.11 2.36 10.80
N MET A 217 12.09 2.19 9.49
CA MET A 217 11.96 3.28 8.52
C MET A 217 10.59 3.96 8.47
N PHE A 218 9.51 3.25 8.78
CA PHE A 218 8.14 3.80 8.71
C PHE A 218 7.48 3.91 10.08
N GLY A 219 7.82 3.05 11.03
CA GLY A 219 7.32 3.14 12.40
C GLY A 219 8.12 4.13 13.25
N PHE A 220 9.38 3.81 13.56
CA PHE A 220 10.20 4.63 14.44
C PHE A 220 10.59 5.97 13.83
N ALA A 221 10.91 6.03 12.53
CA ALA A 221 11.20 7.29 11.86
C ALA A 221 10.01 8.25 11.89
N GLU A 222 8.78 7.75 11.69
CA GLU A 222 7.58 8.55 11.76
C GLU A 222 7.28 9.05 13.18
N ILE A 223 7.51 8.20 14.19
CA ILE A 223 7.41 8.61 15.60
C ILE A 223 8.37 9.76 15.89
N LEU A 224 9.63 9.67 15.45
CA LEU A 224 10.63 10.73 15.63
C LEU A 224 10.20 12.04 14.96
N ARG A 225 9.67 11.97 13.73
CA ARG A 225 9.15 13.14 12.99
C ARG A 225 7.98 13.79 13.73
N ASN A 226 7.04 13.00 14.22
CA ASN A 226 5.86 13.50 14.92
C ASN A 226 6.18 14.09 16.30
N LEU A 227 7.28 13.66 16.94
CA LEU A 227 7.77 14.26 18.20
C LEU A 227 8.38 15.64 17.99
N GLU A 228 8.96 15.92 16.81
CA GLU A 228 9.50 17.26 16.50
C GLU A 228 8.40 18.28 16.20
N THR A 229 7.32 17.84 15.55
CA THR A 229 6.24 18.73 15.13
C THR A 229 5.22 18.90 16.26
N THR A 230 5.23 20.03 16.93
CA THR A 230 4.15 20.48 17.82
C THR A 230 2.96 20.94 16.98
N GLN A 231 2.29 20.01 16.29
CA GLN A 231 1.05 20.36 15.61
C GLN A 231 -0.08 20.48 16.65
N THR A 232 -0.59 21.68 16.81
CA THR A 232 -1.88 21.91 17.48
C THR A 232 -2.98 21.31 16.61
N ARG A 233 -3.61 20.25 17.10
CA ARG A 233 -4.71 19.58 16.40
C ARG A 233 -6.00 20.37 16.63
N ASP A 234 -6.32 21.27 15.73
CA ASP A 234 -7.63 21.92 15.74
C ASP A 234 -8.65 20.97 15.10
N VAL A 235 -9.25 20.15 15.93
CA VAL A 235 -10.42 19.34 15.51
C VAL A 235 -11.57 20.32 15.22
N VAL A 236 -12.18 20.20 14.06
CA VAL A 236 -13.35 21.04 13.71
C VAL A 236 -14.38 20.98 14.84
N HIS A 237 -14.56 22.13 15.52
CA HIS A 237 -15.51 22.29 16.61
C HIS A 237 -16.91 22.49 16.03
N GLY A 238 -17.71 21.44 15.99
CA GLY A 238 -19.10 21.49 15.53
C GLY A 238 -19.76 20.12 15.57
N ALA A 239 -21.08 20.09 15.55
CA ALA A 239 -21.81 18.86 15.32
C ALA A 239 -21.46 18.35 13.92
N ILE A 240 -21.09 17.06 13.80
CA ILE A 240 -20.73 16.45 12.49
C ILE A 240 -21.88 16.56 11.50
N GLY A 241 -23.10 16.76 11.99
CA GLY A 241 -24.28 16.86 11.15
C GLY A 241 -24.76 15.50 10.64
N ASN A 242 -25.60 15.52 9.62
CA ASN A 242 -26.12 14.30 9.02
C ASN A 242 -25.02 13.61 8.18
N LEU A 243 -24.75 12.34 8.46
CA LEU A 243 -23.78 11.51 7.72
C LEU A 243 -24.31 11.06 6.36
N LEU A 244 -25.62 11.05 6.17
CA LEU A 244 -26.21 10.65 4.91
C LEU A 244 -26.28 11.84 3.94
N PRO A 245 -25.59 11.77 2.80
CA PRO A 245 -25.68 12.77 1.75
C PRO A 245 -27.10 12.83 1.17
N ASN A 246 -27.52 14.00 0.77
CA ASN A 246 -28.81 14.18 0.11
C ASN A 246 -28.75 13.73 -1.37
N ARG A 247 -29.91 13.68 -2.04
CA ARG A 247 -29.97 13.23 -3.45
C ARG A 247 -29.15 14.09 -4.39
N SER A 248 -29.03 15.40 -4.13
CA SER A 248 -28.19 16.30 -4.93
C SER A 248 -26.71 15.98 -4.76
N ASP A 249 -26.27 15.76 -3.50
CA ASP A 249 -24.88 15.37 -3.18
C ASP A 249 -24.52 14.06 -3.86
N LEU A 250 -25.39 13.05 -3.79
CA LEU A 250 -25.18 11.75 -4.45
C LEU A 250 -25.12 11.87 -5.97
N LYS A 251 -25.99 12.67 -6.57
CA LYS A 251 -25.97 12.88 -8.03
C LYS A 251 -24.68 13.58 -8.47
N GLN A 252 -24.18 14.51 -7.68
CA GLN A 252 -22.94 15.24 -7.95
C GLN A 252 -21.71 14.34 -7.77
N ALA A 253 -21.72 13.44 -6.79
CA ALA A 253 -20.62 12.53 -6.48
C ALA A 253 -20.56 11.30 -7.41
N ALA A 254 -21.67 10.86 -8.01
CA ALA A 254 -21.75 9.59 -8.72
C ALA A 254 -20.74 9.44 -9.88
N ALA A 255 -20.62 10.44 -10.75
CA ALA A 255 -19.68 10.40 -11.86
C ALA A 255 -18.21 10.48 -11.39
N PRO A 256 -17.82 11.37 -10.45
CA PRO A 256 -16.52 11.36 -9.79
C PRO A 256 -16.17 10.01 -9.16
N VAL A 257 -17.09 9.37 -8.44
CA VAL A 257 -16.87 8.04 -7.85
C VAL A 257 -16.53 7.01 -8.93
N ALA A 258 -17.29 6.97 -10.02
CA ALA A 258 -17.04 6.02 -11.12
C ALA A 258 -15.67 6.26 -11.79
N ARG A 259 -15.34 7.53 -12.10
CA ARG A 259 -14.05 7.90 -12.72
C ARG A 259 -12.89 7.64 -11.76
N GLY A 260 -13.03 8.03 -10.49
CA GLY A 260 -12.04 7.76 -9.45
C GLY A 260 -11.77 6.26 -9.30
N THR A 261 -12.83 5.44 -9.26
CA THR A 261 -12.72 3.98 -9.22
C THR A 261 -11.91 3.44 -10.40
N LEU A 262 -12.18 3.92 -11.62
CA LEU A 262 -11.44 3.49 -12.80
C LEU A 262 -9.97 3.91 -12.74
N ILE A 263 -9.71 5.19 -12.43
CA ILE A 263 -8.35 5.74 -12.32
C ILE A 263 -7.55 4.99 -11.24
N GLY A 264 -8.15 4.82 -10.06
CA GLY A 264 -7.52 4.10 -8.96
C GLY A 264 -7.23 2.64 -9.31
N SER A 265 -8.20 1.95 -9.93
CA SER A 265 -8.03 0.55 -10.35
C SER A 265 -6.87 0.36 -11.33
N VAL A 266 -6.70 1.28 -12.29
CA VAL A 266 -5.59 1.21 -13.26
C VAL A 266 -4.27 1.56 -12.61
N LEU A 267 -4.21 2.65 -11.84
CA LEU A 267 -2.97 3.09 -11.21
C LEU A 267 -2.51 2.15 -10.09
N GLY A 268 -3.44 1.50 -9.38
CA GLY A 268 -3.10 0.52 -8.34
C GLY A 268 -2.38 -0.72 -8.87
N LEU A 269 -2.57 -1.06 -10.16
CA LEU A 269 -1.82 -2.14 -10.83
C LEU A 269 -0.35 -1.79 -11.05
N LEU A 270 -0.02 -0.49 -11.11
CA LEU A 270 1.32 -0.05 -11.46
C LEU A 270 2.25 -0.20 -10.24
N PRO A 271 3.39 -0.89 -10.41
CA PRO A 271 4.42 -0.94 -9.38
C PRO A 271 4.99 0.46 -9.13
N GLY A 272 5.52 0.69 -7.93
CA GLY A 272 6.13 1.97 -7.57
C GLY A 272 5.18 2.99 -6.95
N ASN A 273 4.18 2.53 -6.19
CA ASN A 273 3.29 3.41 -5.42
C ASN A 273 2.15 4.07 -6.24
N GLY A 274 1.74 3.43 -7.35
CA GLY A 274 0.65 3.93 -8.20
C GLY A 274 -0.65 4.19 -7.44
N ALA A 275 -0.95 3.41 -6.39
CA ALA A 275 -2.11 3.62 -5.54
C ALA A 275 -2.12 5.00 -4.86
N VAL A 276 -0.95 5.56 -4.51
CA VAL A 276 -0.83 6.91 -3.93
C VAL A 276 -1.14 7.98 -4.98
N LEU A 277 -0.80 7.75 -6.24
CA LEU A 277 -1.07 8.70 -7.32
C LEU A 277 -2.53 8.71 -7.76
N GLY A 278 -3.28 7.64 -7.50
CA GLY A 278 -4.69 7.52 -7.86
C GLY A 278 -5.54 8.72 -7.42
N PRO A 279 -5.54 9.09 -6.13
CA PRO A 279 -6.25 10.25 -5.61
C PRO A 279 -5.86 11.57 -6.29
N PHE A 280 -4.56 11.82 -6.51
CA PHE A 280 -4.06 13.03 -7.17
C PHE A 280 -4.51 13.11 -8.63
N ALA A 281 -4.38 12.01 -9.36
CA ALA A 281 -4.84 11.92 -10.75
C ALA A 281 -6.35 12.15 -10.84
N SER A 282 -7.12 11.51 -9.96
CA SER A 282 -8.56 11.67 -9.89
C SER A 282 -8.95 13.12 -9.61
N TYR A 283 -8.34 13.77 -8.61
CA TYR A 283 -8.58 15.17 -8.29
C TYR A 283 -8.32 16.10 -9.48
N THR A 284 -7.19 15.88 -10.16
CA THR A 284 -6.80 16.67 -11.32
C THR A 284 -7.80 16.51 -12.48
N VAL A 285 -8.25 15.28 -12.72
CA VAL A 285 -9.27 14.98 -13.73
C VAL A 285 -10.59 15.65 -13.40
N GLU A 286 -11.06 15.52 -12.15
CA GLU A 286 -12.31 16.13 -11.69
C GLU A 286 -12.26 17.67 -11.82
N LYS A 287 -11.15 18.28 -11.40
CA LYS A 287 -10.94 19.74 -11.52
C LYS A 287 -10.97 20.21 -12.97
N LYS A 288 -10.36 19.44 -13.90
CA LYS A 288 -10.37 19.76 -15.34
C LYS A 288 -11.74 19.57 -16.01
N LEU A 289 -12.53 18.60 -15.56
CA LEU A 289 -13.86 18.31 -16.09
C LEU A 289 -14.96 19.19 -15.49
N ALA A 290 -14.66 19.85 -14.38
CA ALA A 290 -15.62 20.70 -13.68
C ALA A 290 -16.00 21.92 -14.52
N LYS A 291 -17.30 22.28 -14.53
CA LYS A 291 -17.79 23.52 -15.14
C LYS A 291 -17.21 24.78 -14.48
N ASP A 292 -16.96 24.69 -13.17
CA ASP A 292 -16.32 25.73 -12.38
C ASP A 292 -15.18 25.13 -11.55
N PRO A 293 -13.93 25.16 -12.07
CA PRO A 293 -12.76 24.67 -11.38
C PRO A 293 -12.38 25.46 -10.11
N SER A 294 -12.89 26.70 -9.96
CA SER A 294 -12.56 27.55 -8.80
C SER A 294 -13.17 27.05 -7.48
N ARG A 295 -14.12 26.12 -7.55
CA ARG A 295 -14.73 25.46 -6.38
C ARG A 295 -13.77 24.47 -5.69
N PHE A 296 -12.80 23.95 -6.44
CA PHE A 296 -11.81 23.01 -5.91
C PHE A 296 -10.86 23.73 -4.95
N GLY A 297 -10.57 23.09 -3.82
CA GLY A 297 -9.89 23.70 -2.66
C GLY A 297 -10.80 24.56 -1.78
N ARG A 298 -12.12 24.62 -2.08
CA ARG A 298 -13.11 25.38 -1.32
C ARG A 298 -14.32 24.54 -0.87
N GLY A 299 -14.19 23.23 -0.90
CA GLY A 299 -15.24 22.30 -0.47
C GLY A 299 -16.04 21.71 -1.63
N ALA A 300 -15.42 21.45 -2.77
CA ALA A 300 -16.04 20.73 -3.89
C ALA A 300 -16.24 19.25 -3.51
N ILE A 301 -17.47 18.76 -3.62
CA ILE A 301 -17.80 17.37 -3.29
C ILE A 301 -17.10 16.37 -4.23
N GLU A 302 -16.87 16.76 -5.47
CA GLU A 302 -16.13 16.01 -6.48
C GLU A 302 -14.65 15.82 -6.08
N GLY A 303 -14.08 16.84 -5.38
CA GLY A 303 -12.72 16.82 -4.85
C GLY A 303 -12.54 15.87 -3.63
N VAL A 304 -13.64 15.32 -3.11
CA VAL A 304 -13.64 14.24 -2.11
C VAL A 304 -14.01 12.92 -2.76
N ALA A 305 -15.11 12.88 -3.51
CA ALA A 305 -15.69 11.66 -4.06
C ALA A 305 -14.75 10.90 -5.01
N GLY A 306 -14.13 11.61 -5.94
CA GLY A 306 -13.20 11.02 -6.91
C GLY A 306 -11.93 10.49 -6.25
N PRO A 307 -11.18 11.33 -5.51
CA PRO A 307 -9.95 10.89 -4.84
C PRO A 307 -10.14 9.73 -3.86
N GLU A 308 -11.19 9.74 -3.04
CA GLU A 308 -11.46 8.67 -2.09
C GLU A 308 -11.78 7.34 -2.78
N SER A 309 -12.55 7.40 -3.86
CA SER A 309 -12.80 6.21 -4.68
C SER A 309 -11.54 5.70 -5.37
N ALA A 310 -10.68 6.60 -5.85
CA ALA A 310 -9.40 6.22 -6.45
C ALA A 310 -8.43 5.62 -5.42
N ASN A 311 -8.41 6.16 -4.20
CA ASN A 311 -7.64 5.63 -3.09
C ASN A 311 -7.98 4.16 -2.81
N ASN A 312 -9.26 3.87 -2.55
CA ASN A 312 -9.68 2.53 -2.16
C ASN A 312 -9.62 1.53 -3.33
N ALA A 313 -9.95 1.93 -4.55
CA ALA A 313 -9.78 1.08 -5.72
C ALA A 313 -8.30 0.73 -5.94
N GLY A 314 -7.40 1.71 -5.85
CA GLY A 314 -5.97 1.50 -6.01
C GLY A 314 -5.36 0.60 -4.93
N ALA A 315 -5.79 0.78 -3.68
CA ALA A 315 -5.35 -0.07 -2.57
C ALA A 315 -5.73 -1.55 -2.80
N GLN A 316 -6.93 -1.81 -3.32
CA GLN A 316 -7.36 -3.19 -3.58
C GLN A 316 -6.72 -3.77 -4.84
N THR A 317 -6.69 -3.04 -5.96
CA THR A 317 -6.10 -3.58 -7.19
C THR A 317 -4.59 -3.80 -7.08
N ALA A 318 -3.91 -3.19 -6.10
CA ALA A 318 -2.51 -3.48 -5.76
C ALA A 318 -2.27 -4.97 -5.36
N PHE A 319 -3.30 -5.70 -4.96
CA PHE A 319 -3.19 -7.14 -4.73
C PHE A 319 -3.06 -7.96 -6.02
N ILE A 320 -3.46 -7.43 -7.18
CA ILE A 320 -3.34 -8.15 -8.45
C ILE A 320 -1.88 -8.52 -8.76
N PRO A 321 -0.94 -7.58 -8.91
CA PRO A 321 0.44 -7.93 -9.21
C PRO A 321 1.10 -8.77 -8.11
N LEU A 322 0.73 -8.56 -6.85
CA LEU A 322 1.21 -9.37 -5.74
C LEU A 322 0.79 -10.85 -5.89
N LEU A 323 -0.49 -11.10 -6.09
CA LEU A 323 -1.04 -12.45 -6.11
C LEU A 323 -0.79 -13.19 -7.41
N THR A 324 -0.76 -12.47 -8.54
CA THR A 324 -0.63 -13.10 -9.87
C THR A 324 0.82 -13.15 -10.37
N LEU A 325 1.64 -12.15 -10.03
CA LEU A 325 3.03 -12.03 -10.48
C LEU A 325 4.05 -12.23 -9.35
N GLY A 326 3.62 -12.12 -8.09
CA GLY A 326 4.52 -12.15 -6.93
C GLY A 326 5.33 -10.86 -6.75
N ILE A 327 4.89 -9.77 -7.35
CA ILE A 327 5.60 -8.48 -7.32
C ILE A 327 4.80 -7.47 -6.50
N PRO A 328 5.34 -6.99 -5.37
CA PRO A 328 4.67 -5.97 -4.58
C PRO A 328 4.72 -4.60 -5.28
N PRO A 329 3.57 -3.95 -5.54
CA PRO A 329 3.55 -2.64 -6.19
C PRO A 329 3.81 -1.48 -5.23
N ASN A 330 3.77 -1.69 -3.92
CA ASN A 330 4.03 -0.67 -2.92
C ASN A 330 4.58 -1.27 -1.62
N ALA A 331 4.96 -0.41 -0.66
CA ALA A 331 5.57 -0.84 0.60
C ALA A 331 4.64 -1.72 1.45
N VAL A 332 3.33 -1.48 1.46
CA VAL A 332 2.37 -2.34 2.19
C VAL A 332 2.34 -3.73 1.57
N MET A 333 2.29 -3.83 0.25
CA MET A 333 2.33 -5.11 -0.46
C MET A 333 3.67 -5.83 -0.26
N ALA A 334 4.78 -5.10 -0.09
CA ALA A 334 6.07 -5.67 0.27
C ALA A 334 6.03 -6.36 1.65
N LEU A 335 5.34 -5.77 2.63
CA LEU A 335 5.09 -6.43 3.92
C LEU A 335 4.16 -7.64 3.80
N MET A 336 3.18 -7.59 2.91
CA MET A 336 2.33 -8.75 2.62
C MET A 336 3.15 -9.91 2.02
N VAL A 337 4.16 -9.63 1.17
CA VAL A 337 5.15 -10.64 0.74
C VAL A 337 5.87 -11.23 1.94
N GLY A 338 6.33 -10.39 2.87
CA GLY A 338 6.96 -10.84 4.12
C GLY A 338 6.04 -11.76 4.92
N ALA A 339 4.78 -11.36 5.13
CA ALA A 339 3.78 -12.17 5.80
C ALA A 339 3.54 -13.53 5.11
N MET A 340 3.45 -13.53 3.78
CA MET A 340 3.30 -14.76 3.00
C MET A 340 4.51 -15.67 3.16
N THR A 341 5.72 -15.11 3.10
CA THR A 341 6.99 -15.86 3.24
C THR A 341 7.09 -16.51 4.62
N ILE A 342 6.74 -15.79 5.68
CA ILE A 342 6.68 -16.30 7.06
C ILE A 342 5.77 -17.54 7.17
N HIS A 343 4.65 -17.53 6.43
CA HIS A 343 3.73 -18.66 6.36
C HIS A 343 4.14 -19.74 5.32
N GLY A 344 5.33 -19.65 4.75
CA GLY A 344 5.81 -20.59 3.73
C GLY A 344 5.09 -20.48 2.38
N ILE A 345 4.44 -19.34 2.11
CA ILE A 345 3.72 -19.07 0.88
C ILE A 345 4.62 -18.27 -0.05
N VAL A 346 4.92 -18.82 -1.21
CA VAL A 346 5.65 -18.09 -2.27
C VAL A 346 4.64 -17.27 -3.07
N PRO A 347 4.70 -15.92 -3.03
CA PRO A 347 3.80 -15.09 -3.82
C PRO A 347 4.01 -15.31 -5.32
N GLY A 348 2.93 -15.19 -6.08
CA GLY A 348 2.97 -15.33 -7.53
C GLY A 348 1.95 -16.32 -8.11
N PRO A 349 2.08 -16.69 -9.40
CA PRO A 349 1.03 -17.38 -10.15
C PRO A 349 0.68 -18.77 -9.61
N GLN A 350 1.59 -19.39 -8.87
CA GLN A 350 1.36 -20.72 -8.31
C GLN A 350 0.36 -20.72 -7.14
N ILE A 351 0.10 -19.59 -6.48
CA ILE A 351 -0.86 -19.52 -5.36
C ILE A 351 -2.25 -19.91 -5.83
N MET A 352 -2.67 -19.41 -6.98
CA MET A 352 -4.00 -19.68 -7.51
C MET A 352 -4.23 -21.17 -7.74
N THR A 353 -3.20 -21.91 -8.15
CA THR A 353 -3.29 -23.34 -8.47
C THR A 353 -3.00 -24.24 -7.27
N LYS A 354 -1.99 -23.91 -6.45
CA LYS A 354 -1.57 -24.72 -5.30
C LYS A 354 -2.39 -24.47 -4.04
N GLN A 355 -2.88 -23.23 -3.88
CA GLN A 355 -3.61 -22.80 -2.68
C GLN A 355 -4.85 -21.97 -3.06
N PRO A 356 -5.81 -22.55 -3.82
CA PRO A 356 -6.98 -21.82 -4.33
C PRO A 356 -7.87 -21.27 -3.21
N GLN A 357 -7.96 -21.94 -2.07
CA GLN A 357 -8.70 -21.45 -0.89
C GLN A 357 -8.13 -20.16 -0.35
N LEU A 358 -6.80 -20.03 -0.27
CA LEU A 358 -6.14 -18.82 0.16
C LEU A 358 -6.37 -17.69 -0.84
N PHE A 359 -6.13 -17.97 -2.13
CA PHE A 359 -6.26 -16.98 -3.19
C PHE A 359 -7.68 -16.40 -3.27
N TRP A 360 -8.66 -17.27 -3.43
CA TRP A 360 -10.05 -16.86 -3.59
C TRP A 360 -10.70 -16.42 -2.27
N GLY A 361 -10.30 -17.02 -1.14
CA GLY A 361 -10.73 -16.60 0.20
C GLY A 361 -10.31 -15.17 0.51
N MET A 362 -9.08 -14.80 0.16
CA MET A 362 -8.59 -13.45 0.33
C MET A 362 -9.34 -12.46 -0.56
N ILE A 363 -9.58 -12.77 -1.85
CA ILE A 363 -10.37 -11.91 -2.74
C ILE A 363 -11.81 -11.75 -2.21
N ALA A 364 -12.46 -12.84 -1.83
CA ALA A 364 -13.83 -12.77 -1.31
C ALA A 364 -13.93 -11.99 0.01
N SER A 365 -12.90 -12.06 0.87
CA SER A 365 -12.84 -11.32 2.11
C SER A 365 -12.84 -9.80 1.92
N MET A 366 -12.41 -9.32 0.74
CA MET A 366 -12.39 -7.88 0.43
C MET A 366 -13.80 -7.29 0.41
N TRP A 367 -14.81 -8.02 -0.12
CA TRP A 367 -16.21 -7.55 -0.06
C TRP A 367 -16.72 -7.48 1.38
N ILE A 368 -16.38 -8.49 2.18
CA ILE A 368 -16.77 -8.54 3.60
C ILE A 368 -16.11 -7.39 4.35
N GLY A 369 -14.80 -7.18 4.13
CA GLY A 369 -14.04 -6.07 4.72
C GLY A 369 -14.60 -4.70 4.33
N ASN A 370 -14.90 -4.48 3.06
CA ASN A 370 -15.52 -3.23 2.60
C ASN A 370 -16.85 -2.95 3.28
N LEU A 371 -17.71 -3.97 3.43
CA LEU A 371 -18.97 -3.82 4.15
C LEU A 371 -18.75 -3.51 5.65
N MET A 372 -17.81 -4.22 6.28
CA MET A 372 -17.44 -3.96 7.67
C MET A 372 -16.92 -2.54 7.86
N LEU A 373 -16.11 -2.03 6.95
CA LEU A 373 -15.56 -0.69 7.02
C LEU A 373 -16.64 0.37 6.91
N LEU A 374 -17.65 0.18 6.08
CA LEU A 374 -18.80 1.07 6.01
C LEU A 374 -19.54 1.12 7.36
N ILE A 375 -19.75 -0.05 7.97
CA ILE A 375 -20.42 -0.18 9.29
C ILE A 375 -19.56 0.39 10.43
N ILE A 376 -18.24 0.18 10.39
CA ILE A 376 -17.32 0.67 11.42
C ILE A 376 -17.14 2.19 11.33
N ASN A 377 -17.04 2.76 10.13
CA ASN A 377 -16.70 4.17 9.97
C ASN A 377 -17.89 5.11 10.14
N LEU A 378 -19.07 4.80 9.61
CA LEU A 378 -20.20 5.71 9.68
C LEU A 378 -20.87 5.71 11.08
N PRO A 379 -21.37 4.60 11.64
CA PRO A 379 -22.00 4.60 12.95
C PRO A 379 -21.06 4.96 14.10
N LEU A 380 -19.78 4.57 14.02
CA LEU A 380 -18.80 4.78 15.10
C LEU A 380 -18.04 6.10 14.98
N ILE A 381 -18.43 7.01 14.06
CA ILE A 381 -17.72 8.29 13.85
C ILE A 381 -17.52 9.08 15.15
N GLY A 382 -18.47 9.04 16.07
CA GLY A 382 -18.35 9.68 17.38
C GLY A 382 -17.20 9.12 18.24
N LEU A 383 -16.89 7.83 18.10
CA LEU A 383 -15.75 7.19 18.76
C LEU A 383 -14.44 7.69 18.14
N TRP A 384 -14.37 7.71 16.82
CA TRP A 384 -13.18 8.17 16.09
C TRP A 384 -12.84 9.63 16.40
N VAL A 385 -13.85 10.51 16.47
CA VAL A 385 -13.64 11.90 16.87
C VAL A 385 -13.11 12.04 18.30
N ARG A 386 -13.53 11.19 19.23
CA ARG A 386 -12.98 11.18 20.59
C ARG A 386 -11.52 10.73 20.59
N LEU A 387 -11.19 9.75 19.75
CA LEU A 387 -9.82 9.24 19.62
C LEU A 387 -8.87 10.31 19.08
N LEU A 388 -9.32 11.13 18.11
CA LEU A 388 -8.53 12.25 17.58
C LEU A 388 -8.10 13.28 18.62
N LYS A 389 -8.82 13.35 19.74
CA LYS A 389 -8.49 14.26 20.85
C LYS A 389 -7.39 13.74 21.78
N VAL A 390 -6.98 12.46 21.63
CA VAL A 390 -5.93 11.87 22.45
C VAL A 390 -4.59 12.51 22.08
N PRO A 391 -3.85 13.08 23.04
CA PRO A 391 -2.55 13.69 22.77
C PRO A 391 -1.54 12.65 22.29
N TYR A 392 -0.80 12.96 21.22
CA TYR A 392 0.21 12.05 20.66
C TYR A 392 1.25 11.60 21.69
N ARG A 393 1.57 12.49 22.65
CA ARG A 393 2.51 12.21 23.77
C ARG A 393 2.11 11.02 24.65
N LEU A 394 0.81 10.71 24.72
CA LEU A 394 0.33 9.54 25.46
C LEU A 394 0.35 8.25 24.60
N MET A 395 0.27 8.42 23.29
CA MET A 395 0.16 7.30 22.34
C MET A 395 1.53 6.75 21.96
N PHE A 396 2.53 7.61 21.69
CA PHE A 396 3.80 7.16 21.14
C PHE A 396 4.56 6.15 22.02
N PRO A 397 4.58 6.24 23.37
CA PRO A 397 5.28 5.24 24.19
C PRO A 397 4.66 3.86 24.05
N SER A 398 3.31 3.78 23.98
CA SER A 398 2.60 2.53 23.77
C SER A 398 2.90 1.95 22.39
N ILE A 399 2.96 2.79 21.35
CA ILE A 399 3.30 2.37 19.99
C ILE A 399 4.72 1.83 19.96
N VAL A 400 5.71 2.54 20.52
CA VAL A 400 7.11 2.10 20.59
C VAL A 400 7.22 0.75 21.32
N LEU A 401 6.54 0.62 22.47
CA LEU A 401 6.55 -0.63 23.25
C LEU A 401 5.99 -1.80 22.43
N LEU A 402 4.84 -1.60 21.77
CA LEU A 402 4.23 -2.63 20.93
C LEU A 402 5.11 -2.98 19.71
N CYS A 403 5.77 -1.98 19.11
CA CYS A 403 6.73 -2.22 18.04
C CYS A 403 7.93 -3.06 18.51
N CYS A 404 8.50 -2.73 19.66
CA CYS A 404 9.60 -3.52 20.23
C CYS A 404 9.18 -4.95 20.56
N ILE A 405 8.01 -5.13 21.17
CA ILE A 405 7.46 -6.47 21.46
C ILE A 405 7.21 -7.21 20.14
N GLY A 406 6.63 -6.53 19.14
CA GLY A 406 6.37 -7.12 17.84
C GLY A 406 7.64 -7.65 17.18
N ILE A 407 8.66 -6.83 17.02
CA ILE A 407 9.95 -7.25 16.43
C ILE A 407 10.60 -8.36 17.23
N TYR A 408 10.68 -8.22 18.56
CA TYR A 408 11.25 -9.26 19.41
C TYR A 408 10.55 -10.61 19.25
N SER A 409 9.23 -10.62 19.10
CA SER A 409 8.44 -11.86 19.00
C SER A 409 8.62 -12.61 17.66
N VAL A 410 9.19 -11.98 16.62
CA VAL A 410 9.45 -12.67 15.33
C VAL A 410 10.54 -13.71 15.50
N ASN A 411 11.73 -13.31 15.96
CA ASN A 411 12.92 -14.16 16.02
C ASN A 411 13.49 -14.29 17.44
N ASN A 412 12.80 -13.76 18.46
CA ASN A 412 13.25 -13.67 19.86
C ASN A 412 14.66 -13.02 19.99
N SER A 413 14.98 -12.09 19.08
CA SER A 413 16.28 -11.43 18.98
C SER A 413 16.25 -10.00 19.52
N PRO A 414 16.94 -9.69 20.61
CA PRO A 414 17.09 -8.30 21.07
C PRO A 414 17.92 -7.46 20.09
N VAL A 415 18.79 -8.08 19.30
CA VAL A 415 19.61 -7.41 18.30
C VAL A 415 18.73 -6.80 17.21
N GLU A 416 17.68 -7.49 16.77
CA GLU A 416 16.73 -6.98 15.79
C GLU A 416 15.96 -5.75 16.29
N VAL A 417 15.64 -5.68 17.58
CA VAL A 417 15.04 -4.49 18.19
C VAL A 417 15.99 -3.28 18.12
N VAL A 418 17.29 -3.52 18.40
CA VAL A 418 18.31 -2.46 18.29
C VAL A 418 18.51 -2.05 16.83
N MET A 419 18.55 -3.03 15.90
CA MET A 419 18.64 -2.76 14.47
C MET A 419 17.43 -1.94 13.97
N THR A 420 16.23 -2.27 14.45
CA THR A 420 15.01 -1.48 14.14
C THR A 420 15.16 -0.04 14.59
N ALA A 421 15.70 0.23 15.77
CA ALA A 421 15.98 1.59 16.23
C ALA A 421 17.02 2.29 15.33
N GLY A 422 18.08 1.58 14.90
CA GLY A 422 19.05 2.06 13.92
C GLY A 422 18.43 2.42 12.59
N PHE A 423 17.58 1.55 12.03
CA PHE A 423 16.82 1.86 10.81
C PHE A 423 15.82 3.00 11.02
N GLY A 424 15.30 3.19 12.24
CA GLY A 424 14.47 4.33 12.61
C GLY A 424 15.21 5.65 12.51
N LEU A 425 16.42 5.74 13.07
CA LEU A 425 17.29 6.89 12.93
C LEU A 425 17.70 7.12 11.47
N PHE A 426 18.00 6.06 10.73
CA PHE A 426 18.34 6.13 9.32
C PHE A 426 17.17 6.63 8.47
N GLY A 427 15.97 6.10 8.67
CA GLY A 427 14.76 6.57 7.98
C GLY A 427 14.41 8.03 8.31
N TYR A 428 14.56 8.41 9.56
CA TYR A 428 14.43 9.80 9.99
C TYR A 428 15.44 10.73 9.29
N ALA A 429 16.71 10.33 9.22
CA ALA A 429 17.74 11.09 8.52
C ALA A 429 17.43 11.19 7.01
N LEU A 430 17.03 10.09 6.37
CA LEU A 430 16.60 10.10 4.96
C LEU A 430 15.48 11.12 4.73
N ALA A 431 14.46 11.14 5.59
CA ALA A 431 13.35 12.08 5.48
C ALA A 431 13.82 13.53 5.64
N LYS A 432 14.74 13.82 6.57
CA LYS A 432 15.33 15.16 6.76
C LYS A 432 16.10 15.65 5.52
N PHE A 433 16.77 14.73 4.81
CA PHE A 433 17.46 15.07 3.57
C PHE A 433 16.55 15.01 2.32
N GLY A 434 15.24 14.82 2.50
CA GLY A 434 14.26 14.79 1.42
C GLY A 434 14.38 13.54 0.54
N PHE A 435 14.73 12.40 1.13
CA PHE A 435 14.63 11.08 0.50
C PHE A 435 13.34 10.41 0.94
N GLU A 436 12.68 9.71 0.02
CA GLU A 436 11.51 8.91 0.33
C GLU A 436 11.93 7.47 0.71
N PRO A 437 11.49 6.92 1.85
CA PRO A 437 11.91 5.58 2.28
C PRO A 437 11.22 4.43 1.54
N ALA A 438 10.06 4.65 0.91
CA ALA A 438 9.32 3.59 0.23
C ALA A 438 10.09 2.90 -0.92
N PRO A 439 10.80 3.62 -1.80
CA PRO A 439 11.63 3.00 -2.83
C PRO A 439 12.76 2.12 -2.27
N LEU A 440 13.31 2.44 -1.08
CA LEU A 440 14.31 1.59 -0.43
C LEU A 440 13.72 0.22 -0.06
N LEU A 441 12.55 0.20 0.57
CA LEU A 441 11.90 -1.05 0.95
C LEU A 441 11.55 -1.90 -0.28
N LEU A 442 11.10 -1.27 -1.37
CA LEU A 442 10.86 -1.97 -2.63
C LEU A 442 12.16 -2.54 -3.22
N GLY A 443 13.25 -1.75 -3.20
CA GLY A 443 14.58 -2.20 -3.61
C GLY A 443 15.07 -3.38 -2.77
N PHE A 444 14.83 -3.36 -1.46
CA PHE A 444 15.15 -4.45 -0.54
C PHE A 444 14.37 -5.73 -0.86
N VAL A 445 13.04 -5.64 -0.96
CA VAL A 445 12.19 -6.83 -1.20
C VAL A 445 12.40 -7.40 -2.60
N LEU A 446 12.47 -6.54 -3.63
CA LEU A 446 12.67 -6.98 -5.01
C LEU A 446 14.13 -7.37 -5.29
N GLY A 447 15.10 -6.84 -4.54
CA GLY A 447 16.54 -7.07 -4.78
C GLY A 447 16.89 -8.55 -4.71
N ARG A 448 16.46 -9.25 -3.68
CA ARG A 448 16.69 -10.70 -3.51
C ARG A 448 16.03 -11.52 -4.63
N LEU A 449 14.78 -11.22 -4.96
CA LEU A 449 14.06 -11.89 -6.06
C LEU A 449 14.71 -11.60 -7.42
N MET A 450 15.15 -10.36 -7.62
CA MET A 450 15.81 -9.93 -8.86
C MET A 450 17.15 -10.64 -9.03
N GLU A 451 17.95 -10.76 -7.99
CA GLU A 451 19.21 -11.52 -8.00
C GLU A 451 18.95 -12.99 -8.34
N GLU A 452 17.98 -13.63 -7.68
CA GLU A 452 17.60 -15.02 -7.97
C GLU A 452 17.22 -15.21 -9.44
N LYS A 453 16.35 -14.35 -9.97
CA LYS A 453 15.91 -14.46 -11.37
C LYS A 453 17.00 -14.12 -12.37
N LEU A 454 17.90 -13.18 -12.06
CA LEU A 454 19.09 -12.89 -12.85
C LEU A 454 19.99 -14.13 -12.95
N ARG A 455 20.31 -14.74 -11.82
CA ARG A 455 21.16 -15.95 -11.78
C ARG A 455 20.51 -17.11 -12.52
N GLN A 456 19.22 -17.39 -12.27
CA GLN A 456 18.49 -18.44 -12.99
C GLN A 456 18.52 -18.21 -14.50
N ALA A 457 18.30 -16.97 -14.97
CA ALA A 457 18.36 -16.64 -16.40
C ALA A 457 19.76 -16.87 -16.99
N LEU A 458 20.81 -16.47 -16.26
CA LEU A 458 22.20 -16.67 -16.70
C LEU A 458 22.61 -18.14 -16.69
N VAL A 459 22.19 -18.92 -15.70
CA VAL A 459 22.45 -20.37 -15.67
C VAL A 459 21.82 -21.06 -16.88
N ILE A 460 20.54 -20.76 -17.17
CA ILE A 460 19.82 -21.34 -18.32
C ILE A 460 20.48 -20.94 -19.65
N SER A 461 20.95 -19.69 -19.75
CA SER A 461 21.60 -19.17 -20.97
C SER A 461 23.10 -19.44 -21.03
N ARG A 462 23.67 -20.25 -20.12
CA ARG A 462 25.09 -20.55 -20.01
C ARG A 462 25.98 -19.29 -19.92
N GLY A 463 25.54 -18.30 -19.14
CA GLY A 463 26.24 -17.05 -18.91
C GLY A 463 26.00 -15.96 -19.98
N SER A 464 25.12 -16.19 -20.94
CA SER A 464 24.86 -15.21 -22.00
C SER A 464 23.84 -14.15 -21.55
N PHE A 465 24.25 -12.87 -21.50
CA PHE A 465 23.34 -11.75 -21.27
C PHE A 465 22.40 -11.47 -22.46
N MET A 466 22.65 -12.06 -23.63
CA MET A 466 21.74 -11.92 -24.79
C MET A 466 20.34 -12.46 -24.50
N THR A 467 20.21 -13.36 -23.52
CA THR A 467 18.89 -13.90 -23.09
C THR A 467 17.87 -12.82 -22.74
N PHE A 468 18.32 -11.65 -22.27
CA PHE A 468 17.45 -10.53 -21.94
C PHE A 468 16.97 -9.75 -23.18
N VAL A 469 17.67 -9.86 -24.30
CA VAL A 469 17.37 -9.20 -25.59
C VAL A 469 16.69 -10.17 -26.55
N ASP A 470 17.12 -11.44 -26.57
CA ASP A 470 16.56 -12.47 -27.44
C ASP A 470 15.11 -12.83 -27.10
N ARG A 471 14.71 -12.65 -25.86
CA ARG A 471 13.32 -12.88 -25.45
C ARG A 471 12.50 -11.58 -25.66
N PRO A 472 11.48 -11.59 -26.57
CA PRO A 472 10.76 -10.36 -26.93
C PRO A 472 10.09 -9.66 -25.73
N LEU A 473 9.57 -10.44 -24.77
CA LEU A 473 8.93 -9.90 -23.58
C LEU A 473 9.94 -9.21 -22.67
N SER A 474 11.06 -9.85 -22.35
CA SER A 474 12.14 -9.29 -21.55
C SER A 474 12.70 -8.01 -22.19
N ALA A 475 13.01 -8.07 -23.50
CA ALA A 475 13.50 -6.91 -24.25
C ALA A 475 12.50 -5.75 -24.22
N GLY A 476 11.22 -6.02 -24.46
CA GLY A 476 10.15 -5.00 -24.40
C GLY A 476 10.03 -4.34 -23.02
N LEU A 477 10.08 -5.12 -21.93
CA LEU A 477 10.03 -4.61 -20.57
C LEU A 477 11.27 -3.75 -20.21
N LEU A 478 12.46 -4.15 -20.65
CA LEU A 478 13.71 -3.39 -20.45
C LEU A 478 13.71 -2.09 -21.26
N VAL A 479 13.25 -2.12 -22.51
CA VAL A 479 13.09 -0.90 -23.34
C VAL A 479 12.09 0.05 -22.69
N LEU A 480 10.95 -0.45 -22.20
CA LEU A 480 9.98 0.36 -21.48
C LEU A 480 10.59 0.97 -20.20
N SER A 481 11.40 0.21 -19.47
CA SER A 481 12.13 0.70 -18.30
C SER A 481 13.07 1.85 -18.64
N LEU A 482 13.81 1.71 -19.74
CA LEU A 482 14.70 2.77 -20.23
C LEU A 482 13.91 4.03 -20.64
N ILE A 483 12.81 3.86 -21.36
CA ILE A 483 11.92 4.97 -21.75
C ILE A 483 11.42 5.71 -20.50
N LEU A 484 10.97 5.00 -19.47
CA LEU A 484 10.49 5.60 -18.22
C LEU A 484 11.58 6.45 -17.55
N VAL A 485 12.82 5.97 -17.48
CA VAL A 485 13.96 6.74 -16.92
C VAL A 485 14.21 8.00 -17.73
N VAL A 486 14.28 7.88 -19.06
CA VAL A 486 14.49 9.03 -19.96
C VAL A 486 13.37 10.06 -19.77
N VAL A 487 12.12 9.60 -19.76
CA VAL A 487 10.95 10.46 -19.55
C VAL A 487 11.01 11.16 -18.18
N ALA A 488 11.42 10.45 -17.12
CA ALA A 488 11.52 11.02 -15.77
C ALA A 488 12.58 12.13 -15.64
N ILE A 489 13.62 12.10 -16.50
CA ILE A 489 14.72 13.08 -16.50
C ILE A 489 14.36 14.31 -17.33
N LEU A 490 13.39 14.24 -18.25
CA LEU A 490 13.01 15.36 -19.12
C LEU A 490 12.53 16.57 -18.30
N PRO A 491 13.05 17.79 -18.57
CA PRO A 491 12.77 19.00 -17.79
C PRO A 491 11.28 19.36 -17.70
N SER A 492 10.51 19.16 -18.78
CA SER A 492 9.07 19.44 -18.83
C SER A 492 8.25 18.58 -17.89
N ILE A 493 8.60 17.30 -17.77
CA ILE A 493 7.91 16.34 -16.92
C ILE A 493 8.35 16.52 -15.47
N ARG A 494 9.62 16.82 -15.26
CA ARG A 494 10.15 17.16 -13.93
C ARG A 494 9.43 18.37 -13.32
N GLN A 495 9.22 19.44 -14.07
CA GLN A 495 8.49 20.63 -13.61
C GLN A 495 7.03 20.31 -13.27
N SER A 496 6.33 19.56 -14.13
CA SER A 496 4.94 19.15 -13.87
C SER A 496 4.83 18.27 -12.62
N ARG A 497 5.79 17.37 -12.42
CA ARG A 497 5.86 16.50 -11.24
C ARG A 497 6.10 17.30 -9.96
N GLU A 498 7.06 18.23 -9.97
CA GLU A 498 7.36 19.11 -8.85
C GLU A 498 6.16 20.04 -8.51
N GLN A 499 5.36 20.46 -9.50
CA GLN A 499 4.14 21.24 -9.27
C GLN A 499 3.04 20.39 -8.59
N VAL A 500 2.80 19.18 -9.06
CA VAL A 500 1.80 18.27 -8.46
C VAL A 500 2.12 17.97 -7.00
N PHE A 501 3.40 17.80 -6.66
CA PHE A 501 3.81 17.54 -5.27
C PHE A 501 3.87 18.79 -4.40
N LYS A 502 4.14 19.99 -4.98
CA LYS A 502 4.08 21.27 -4.25
C LYS A 502 2.67 21.73 -3.92
N GLU A 503 1.67 21.34 -4.73
CA GLU A 503 0.25 21.59 -4.41
C GLU A 503 -0.24 20.68 -3.28
N ALA A 504 0.56 19.69 -2.88
CA ALA A 504 0.23 18.68 -1.87
C ALA A 504 0.92 18.93 -0.50
N ASP A 505 1.98 19.74 -0.47
CA ASP A 505 2.67 20.22 0.73
C ASP A 505 2.07 21.56 1.20
#